data_5730363a4de47c1ba65d18481e6d049b
#
_entry.id   5730363a4de47c1ba65d18481e6d049b
#
_cell.length_a   1.000
_cell.length_b   1.000
_cell.length_c   1.000
_cell.angle_alpha   90.00
_cell.angle_beta   90.00
_cell.angle_gamma   90.00
#
_symmetry.space_group_name_H-M   'P 1'
#
loop_
_entity.id
_entity.type
_entity.pdbx_description
1 polymer ?
#
loop_
_entity_poly.entity_id
_entity_poly.type
_entity_poly.pdbx_seq_one_letter_code
_entity_poly.pdbx_strand_id
1 'polypeptide(L)'
;MIEIKQVKTQDEVNYTFVEKLMHTAFPQEERRDTVQQREYSDNNLRFCNNIILENGNSIGMISYWTMGDFYYIEHFAIDPSLRNGGYGKRVLEMIKKQLKGPIVLEVEEPNDEMSTRRIHFYKRLEFTLHKKPYMQPPYRKGDNGLPMLLMTYGDIDMESDFEKVKKTLYKDCLLYTSPSPRDPKTS
;
A
#
# COMPACT_ATOMS: atom_id res chain seq x y z
N MET A 1 14.31 14.16 -12.52
CA MET A 1 13.75 14.53 -11.21
C MET A 1 12.46 13.74 -10.97
N ILE A 2 12.40 13.03 -9.85
CA ILE A 2 11.21 12.26 -9.49
C ILE A 2 10.17 13.16 -8.81
N GLU A 3 8.93 13.02 -9.23
CA GLU A 3 7.78 13.71 -8.64
C GLU A 3 6.74 12.65 -8.25
N ILE A 4 6.16 12.80 -7.06
CA ILE A 4 5.04 11.96 -6.59
C ILE A 4 3.84 12.87 -6.50
N LYS A 5 2.82 12.60 -7.34
CA LYS A 5 1.67 13.47 -7.50
C LYS A 5 0.37 12.71 -7.24
N GLN A 6 -0.47 13.23 -6.37
CA GLN A 6 -1.78 12.65 -6.12
C GLN A 6 -2.64 12.69 -7.39
N VAL A 7 -3.34 11.60 -7.65
CA VAL A 7 -4.25 11.50 -8.79
C VAL A 7 -5.68 11.25 -8.33
N LYS A 8 -6.62 11.86 -9.06
CA LYS A 8 -8.07 11.64 -8.92
C LYS A 8 -8.64 11.28 -10.28
N THR A 9 -9.83 10.72 -10.31
CA THR A 9 -10.42 10.19 -11.55
C THR A 9 -10.64 11.24 -12.62
N GLN A 10 -10.81 12.52 -12.25
CA GLN A 10 -10.94 13.62 -13.19
C GLN A 10 -9.68 13.86 -14.04
N ASP A 11 -8.50 13.48 -13.53
CA ASP A 11 -7.25 13.47 -14.32
C ASP A 11 -7.19 12.14 -15.05
N GLU A 12 -7.96 12.02 -16.13
CA GLU A 12 -8.16 10.75 -16.84
C GLU A 12 -6.86 10.11 -17.31
N VAL A 13 -5.93 10.91 -17.81
CA VAL A 13 -4.65 10.40 -18.37
C VAL A 13 -3.81 9.75 -17.26
N ASN A 14 -3.55 10.49 -16.20
CA ASN A 14 -2.71 9.99 -15.11
C ASN A 14 -3.41 8.88 -14.31
N TYR A 15 -4.71 9.03 -14.08
CA TYR A 15 -5.46 8.00 -13.35
C TYR A 15 -5.50 6.69 -14.13
N THR A 16 -5.69 6.73 -15.45
CA THR A 16 -5.69 5.55 -16.31
C THR A 16 -4.36 4.80 -16.22
N PHE A 17 -3.25 5.53 -16.21
CA PHE A 17 -1.93 4.92 -16.05
C PHE A 17 -1.82 4.18 -14.71
N VAL A 18 -2.19 4.84 -13.61
CA VAL A 18 -2.12 4.27 -12.26
C VAL A 18 -3.00 3.04 -12.14
N GLU A 19 -4.26 3.13 -12.60
CA GLU A 19 -5.21 2.01 -12.54
C GLU A 19 -4.72 0.80 -13.34
N LYS A 20 -4.20 1.04 -14.53
CA LYS A 20 -3.68 0.01 -15.41
C LYS A 20 -2.46 -0.70 -14.80
N LEU A 21 -1.54 0.09 -14.25
CA LEU A 21 -0.36 -0.46 -13.59
C LEU A 21 -0.75 -1.28 -12.36
N MET A 22 -1.71 -0.81 -11.57
CA MET A 22 -2.20 -1.53 -10.40
C MET A 22 -2.81 -2.88 -10.80
N HIS A 23 -3.61 -2.91 -11.86
CA HIS A 23 -4.20 -4.15 -12.35
C HIS A 23 -3.16 -5.13 -12.90
N THR A 24 -2.07 -4.63 -13.46
CA THR A 24 -0.98 -5.44 -13.97
C THR A 24 -0.07 -5.98 -12.87
N ALA A 25 0.23 -5.12 -11.89
CA ALA A 25 1.20 -5.45 -10.83
C ALA A 25 0.62 -6.28 -9.69
N PHE A 26 -0.68 -6.17 -9.44
CA PHE A 26 -1.34 -6.83 -8.31
C PHE A 26 -2.50 -7.69 -8.77
N PRO A 27 -2.56 -8.98 -8.37
CA PRO A 27 -3.68 -9.83 -8.69
C PRO A 27 -4.97 -9.32 -8.02
N GLN A 28 -6.10 -9.77 -8.53
CA GLN A 28 -7.42 -9.30 -8.10
C GLN A 28 -7.64 -9.44 -6.59
N GLU A 29 -7.15 -10.50 -5.99
CA GLU A 29 -7.30 -10.76 -4.55
C GLU A 29 -6.43 -9.84 -3.68
N GLU A 30 -5.45 -9.15 -4.26
CA GLU A 30 -4.57 -8.23 -3.54
C GLU A 30 -4.97 -6.76 -3.69
N ARG A 31 -6.11 -6.49 -4.29
CA ARG A 31 -6.60 -5.12 -4.48
C ARG A 31 -8.12 -5.04 -4.37
N ARG A 32 -8.62 -3.87 -3.95
CA ARG A 32 -10.08 -3.65 -3.91
C ARG A 32 -10.63 -3.51 -5.33
N ASP A 33 -11.95 -3.61 -5.46
CA ASP A 33 -12.58 -3.45 -6.77
C ASP A 33 -12.39 -2.03 -7.30
N THR A 34 -12.54 -1.90 -8.63
CA THR A 34 -12.26 -0.67 -9.35
C THR A 34 -13.14 0.49 -8.91
N VAL A 35 -14.42 0.22 -8.66
CA VAL A 35 -15.38 1.28 -8.24
C VAL A 35 -14.97 1.86 -6.89
N GLN A 36 -14.66 0.99 -5.94
CA GLN A 36 -14.24 1.42 -4.61
C GLN A 36 -12.88 2.13 -4.63
N GLN A 37 -11.94 1.65 -5.44
CA GLN A 37 -10.63 2.29 -5.56
C GLN A 37 -10.77 3.72 -6.09
N ARG A 38 -11.64 3.93 -7.07
CA ARG A 38 -11.94 5.25 -7.61
C ARG A 38 -12.58 6.15 -6.57
N GLU A 39 -13.57 5.64 -5.84
CA GLU A 39 -14.23 6.36 -4.77
C GLU A 39 -13.23 6.80 -3.69
N TYR A 40 -12.34 5.91 -3.28
CA TYR A 40 -11.32 6.25 -2.28
C TYR A 40 -10.32 7.29 -2.81
N SER A 41 -9.91 7.16 -4.07
CA SER A 41 -8.99 8.12 -4.69
C SER A 41 -9.59 9.53 -4.73
N ASP A 42 -10.90 9.64 -4.98
CA ASP A 42 -11.56 10.92 -5.12
C ASP A 42 -11.99 11.55 -3.79
N ASN A 43 -12.46 10.75 -2.84
CA ASN A 43 -13.21 11.26 -1.70
C ASN A 43 -12.68 10.87 -0.31
N ASN A 44 -11.78 9.91 -0.20
CA ASN A 44 -11.27 9.50 1.11
C ASN A 44 -10.07 10.36 1.51
N LEU A 45 -10.25 11.20 2.52
CA LEU A 45 -9.22 12.16 2.97
C LEU A 45 -7.97 11.49 3.56
N ARG A 46 -8.07 10.25 4.00
CA ARG A 46 -6.94 9.50 4.55
C ARG A 46 -6.15 8.74 3.48
N PHE A 47 -6.77 8.50 2.33
CA PHE A 47 -6.18 7.71 1.25
C PHE A 47 -5.55 8.62 0.21
N CYS A 48 -4.31 8.33 -0.15
CA CYS A 48 -3.60 9.08 -1.18
C CYS A 48 -3.12 8.12 -2.27
N ASN A 49 -3.72 8.24 -3.45
CA ASN A 49 -3.33 7.47 -4.63
C ASN A 49 -2.45 8.35 -5.51
N ASN A 50 -1.24 7.92 -5.82
CA ASN A 50 -0.26 8.77 -6.49
C ASN A 50 0.33 8.13 -7.74
N ILE A 51 0.56 8.96 -8.74
CA ILE A 51 1.42 8.63 -9.87
C ILE A 51 2.86 9.03 -9.54
N ILE A 52 3.81 8.28 -10.04
CA ILE A 52 5.23 8.60 -9.94
C ILE A 52 5.72 9.00 -11.32
N LEU A 53 6.33 10.18 -11.40
CA LEU A 53 6.83 10.74 -12.65
C LEU A 53 8.35 10.93 -12.56
N GLU A 54 9.06 10.66 -13.65
CA GLU A 54 10.46 11.03 -13.81
C GLU A 54 10.56 11.95 -15.03
N ASN A 55 10.91 13.21 -14.79
CA ASN A 55 10.99 14.24 -15.85
C ASN A 55 9.70 14.32 -16.68
N GLY A 56 8.55 14.22 -16.01
CA GLY A 56 7.22 14.27 -16.64
C GLY A 56 6.74 12.95 -17.23
N ASN A 57 7.56 11.91 -17.25
CA ASN A 57 7.17 10.61 -17.78
C ASN A 57 6.64 9.71 -16.65
N SER A 58 5.54 9.02 -16.90
CA SER A 58 4.92 8.12 -15.93
C SER A 58 5.76 6.86 -15.76
N ILE A 59 6.23 6.60 -14.53
CA ILE A 59 7.10 5.47 -14.23
C ILE A 59 6.56 4.50 -13.19
N GLY A 60 5.54 4.88 -12.44
CA GLY A 60 5.03 4.02 -11.39
C GLY A 60 3.85 4.60 -10.64
N MET A 61 3.44 3.90 -9.59
CA MET A 61 2.39 4.34 -8.69
C MET A 61 2.72 3.99 -7.24
N ILE A 62 2.20 4.77 -6.32
CA ILE A 62 2.27 4.46 -4.89
C ILE A 62 1.00 4.98 -4.21
N SER A 63 0.37 4.12 -3.41
CA SER A 63 -0.76 4.53 -2.60
C SER A 63 -0.47 4.31 -1.12
N TYR A 64 -0.94 5.24 -0.29
CA TYR A 64 -0.75 5.13 1.14
C TYR A 64 -1.92 5.75 1.91
N TRP A 65 -2.02 5.35 3.17
CA TRP A 65 -3.03 5.81 4.12
C TRP A 65 -2.36 6.59 5.25
N THR A 66 -3.03 7.65 5.68
CA THR A 66 -2.67 8.37 6.91
C THR A 66 -3.47 7.75 8.05
N MET A 67 -2.79 7.07 8.98
CA MET A 67 -3.43 6.27 10.02
C MET A 67 -3.38 6.92 11.40
N GLY A 68 -3.11 8.21 11.48
CA GLY A 68 -2.94 8.93 12.74
C GLY A 68 -1.49 8.82 13.23
N ASP A 69 -1.14 7.71 13.85
CA ASP A 69 0.20 7.52 14.43
C ASP A 69 1.24 7.03 13.44
N PHE A 70 0.82 6.56 12.27
CA PHE A 70 1.71 6.02 11.24
C PHE A 70 1.09 6.18 9.87
N TYR A 71 1.89 5.92 8.83
CA TYR A 71 1.43 5.83 7.44
C TYR A 71 1.49 4.38 7.00
N TYR A 72 0.53 3.96 6.19
CA TYR A 72 0.50 2.61 5.65
C TYR A 72 0.62 2.67 4.13
N ILE A 73 1.73 2.16 3.58
CA ILE A 73 1.88 2.00 2.14
C ILE A 73 1.14 0.74 1.73
N GLU A 74 0.10 0.90 0.94
CA GLU A 74 -0.75 -0.23 0.54
C GLU A 74 -0.30 -0.86 -0.77
N HIS A 75 -0.05 -0.05 -1.79
CA HIS A 75 0.41 -0.53 -3.10
C HIS A 75 1.56 0.33 -3.60
N PHE A 76 2.57 -0.31 -4.14
CA PHE A 76 3.72 0.36 -4.72
C PHE A 76 4.25 -0.46 -5.89
N ALA A 77 4.34 0.14 -7.07
CA ALA A 77 4.82 -0.55 -8.26
C ALA A 77 5.53 0.42 -9.21
N ILE A 78 6.62 -0.03 -9.78
CA ILE A 78 7.31 0.62 -10.89
C ILE A 78 6.92 -0.11 -12.18
N ASP A 79 6.75 0.63 -13.27
CA ASP A 79 6.47 0.04 -14.58
C ASP A 79 7.48 -1.09 -14.87
N PRO A 80 7.00 -2.29 -15.21
CA PRO A 80 7.88 -3.44 -15.46
C PRO A 80 8.99 -3.18 -16.48
N SER A 81 8.76 -2.31 -17.47
CA SER A 81 9.76 -1.96 -18.47
C SER A 81 10.92 -1.15 -17.90
N LEU A 82 10.77 -0.59 -16.70
CA LEU A 82 11.75 0.28 -16.05
C LEU A 82 12.36 -0.36 -14.79
N ARG A 83 12.11 -1.64 -14.55
CA ARG A 83 12.70 -2.35 -13.43
C ARG A 83 14.21 -2.41 -13.55
N ASN A 84 14.89 -2.53 -12.41
CA ASN A 84 16.35 -2.56 -12.27
C ASN A 84 17.05 -1.24 -12.59
N GLY A 85 16.28 -0.15 -12.76
CA GLY A 85 16.84 1.19 -12.94
C GLY A 85 17.05 1.98 -11.66
N GLY A 86 16.83 1.35 -10.49
CA GLY A 86 16.98 2.01 -9.20
C GLY A 86 15.85 2.97 -8.83
N TYR A 87 14.77 2.98 -9.58
CA TYR A 87 13.63 3.88 -9.33
C TYR A 87 12.93 3.60 -8.01
N GLY A 88 12.73 2.32 -7.68
CA GLY A 88 12.06 1.93 -6.44
C GLY A 88 12.75 2.50 -5.21
N LYS A 89 14.07 2.39 -5.16
CA LYS A 89 14.87 2.96 -4.06
C LYS A 89 14.71 4.47 -3.98
N ARG A 90 14.84 5.17 -5.11
CA ARG A 90 14.74 6.63 -5.18
C ARG A 90 13.36 7.11 -4.72
N VAL A 91 12.31 6.42 -5.13
CA VAL A 91 10.93 6.76 -4.74
C VAL A 91 10.73 6.57 -3.23
N LEU A 92 11.15 5.45 -2.68
CA LEU A 92 11.00 5.20 -1.23
C LEU A 92 11.84 6.14 -0.39
N GLU A 93 13.04 6.51 -0.84
CA GLU A 93 13.83 7.52 -0.14
C GLU A 93 13.09 8.87 -0.11
N MET A 94 12.42 9.21 -1.20
CA MET A 94 11.60 10.43 -1.26
C MET A 94 10.39 10.35 -0.34
N ILE A 95 9.67 9.22 -0.35
CA ILE A 95 8.51 9.00 0.51
C ILE A 95 8.90 9.08 1.99
N LYS A 96 10.03 8.49 2.38
CA LYS A 96 10.52 8.56 3.75
C LYS A 96 10.76 10.01 4.21
N LYS A 97 11.15 10.89 3.30
CA LYS A 97 11.34 12.32 3.59
C LYS A 97 10.02 13.09 3.62
N GLN A 98 9.08 12.73 2.78
CA GLN A 98 7.79 13.42 2.68
C GLN A 98 6.85 13.07 3.82
N LEU A 99 6.80 11.81 4.20
CA LEU A 99 5.92 11.33 5.28
C LEU A 99 6.60 11.55 6.62
N LYS A 100 6.04 12.43 7.43
CA LYS A 100 6.62 12.84 8.72
C LYS A 100 6.19 11.91 9.85
N GLY A 101 6.48 10.63 9.73
CA GLY A 101 6.15 9.66 10.77
C GLY A 101 6.52 8.23 10.36
N PRO A 102 6.26 7.26 11.25
CA PRO A 102 6.55 5.88 10.95
C PRO A 102 5.76 5.37 9.75
N ILE A 103 6.35 4.43 9.02
CA ILE A 103 5.74 3.81 7.85
C ILE A 103 5.60 2.31 8.09
N VAL A 104 4.41 1.77 7.80
CA VAL A 104 4.11 0.34 7.88
C VAL A 104 3.77 -0.16 6.48
N LEU A 105 4.23 -1.36 6.14
CA LEU A 105 3.82 -2.03 4.92
C LEU A 105 3.75 -3.55 5.14
N GLU A 106 3.06 -4.22 4.23
CA GLU A 106 2.90 -5.66 4.26
C GLU A 106 3.80 -6.30 3.20
N VAL A 107 4.40 -7.44 3.55
CA VAL A 107 5.19 -8.24 2.62
C VAL A 107 4.73 -9.69 2.70
N GLU A 108 4.84 -10.41 1.58
CA GLU A 108 4.59 -11.84 1.58
C GLU A 108 5.64 -12.55 2.43
N GLU A 109 5.25 -13.70 3.01
CA GLU A 109 6.20 -14.56 3.69
C GLU A 109 7.30 -15.01 2.72
N PRO A 110 8.57 -15.16 3.18
CA PRO A 110 9.69 -15.44 2.29
C PRO A 110 9.73 -16.91 1.84
N ASN A 111 8.70 -17.32 1.11
CA ASN A 111 8.52 -18.69 0.64
C ASN A 111 9.12 -18.94 -0.75
N ASP A 112 9.54 -17.88 -1.44
CA ASP A 112 10.16 -17.99 -2.76
C ASP A 112 11.24 -16.91 -2.93
N GLU A 113 11.88 -16.90 -4.09
CA GLU A 113 12.97 -15.97 -4.39
C GLU A 113 12.46 -14.52 -4.49
N MET A 114 11.30 -14.30 -5.10
CA MET A 114 10.75 -12.95 -5.27
C MET A 114 10.36 -12.31 -3.95
N SER A 115 9.66 -13.04 -3.08
CA SER A 115 9.26 -12.53 -1.77
C SER A 115 10.48 -12.27 -0.88
N THR A 116 11.49 -13.13 -0.95
CA THR A 116 12.75 -12.93 -0.22
C THR A 116 13.48 -11.68 -0.72
N ARG A 117 13.54 -11.45 -2.03
CA ARG A 117 14.15 -10.25 -2.61
C ARG A 117 13.42 -8.98 -2.18
N ARG A 118 12.09 -9.02 -2.12
CA ARG A 118 11.29 -7.88 -1.70
C ARG A 118 11.59 -7.50 -0.26
N ILE A 119 11.68 -8.47 0.63
CA ILE A 119 12.06 -8.24 2.03
C ILE A 119 13.47 -7.61 2.10
N HIS A 120 14.43 -8.15 1.36
CA HIS A 120 15.80 -7.61 1.33
C HIS A 120 15.84 -6.18 0.78
N PHE A 121 15.03 -5.89 -0.23
CA PHE A 121 14.89 -4.54 -0.78
C PHE A 121 14.47 -3.55 0.30
N TYR A 122 13.43 -3.88 1.06
CA TYR A 122 12.98 -3.00 2.14
C TYR A 122 13.96 -2.93 3.31
N LYS A 123 14.63 -4.03 3.63
CA LYS A 123 15.67 -4.01 4.68
C LYS A 123 16.81 -3.06 4.31
N ARG A 124 17.22 -3.02 3.06
CA ARG A 124 18.26 -2.08 2.61
C ARG A 124 17.80 -0.62 2.72
N LEU A 125 16.50 -0.38 2.79
CA LEU A 125 15.90 0.94 2.99
C LEU A 125 15.55 1.19 4.46
N GLU A 126 16.15 0.43 5.37
CA GLU A 126 16.03 0.58 6.82
C GLU A 126 14.66 0.20 7.38
N PHE A 127 13.89 -0.61 6.65
CA PHE A 127 12.68 -1.22 7.19
C PHE A 127 13.05 -2.44 8.02
N THR A 128 12.31 -2.65 9.10
CA THR A 128 12.48 -3.80 9.99
C THR A 128 11.37 -4.81 9.75
N LEU A 129 11.74 -6.08 9.61
CA LEU A 129 10.77 -7.17 9.46
C LEU A 129 10.30 -7.66 10.84
N HIS A 130 9.00 -7.79 10.99
CA HIS A 130 8.37 -8.32 12.20
C HIS A 130 7.79 -9.70 11.92
N LYS A 131 8.28 -10.71 12.63
CA LYS A 131 7.93 -12.13 12.39
C LYS A 131 6.66 -12.58 13.10
N LYS A 132 5.94 -11.68 13.74
CA LYS A 132 4.64 -12.01 14.37
C LYS A 132 3.63 -12.38 13.29
N PRO A 133 2.85 -13.44 13.47
CA PRO A 133 1.84 -13.84 12.50
C PRO A 133 0.86 -12.71 12.22
N TYR A 134 0.65 -12.45 10.93
CA TYR A 134 -0.26 -11.42 10.46
C TYR A 134 -1.05 -11.97 9.27
N MET A 135 -2.35 -11.70 9.27
CA MET A 135 -3.25 -12.09 8.17
C MET A 135 -3.82 -10.83 7.55
N GLN A 136 -3.49 -10.59 6.27
CA GLN A 136 -4.15 -9.53 5.53
C GLN A 136 -5.61 -9.93 5.29
N PRO A 137 -6.59 -9.15 5.77
CA PRO A 137 -7.99 -9.45 5.48
C PRO A 137 -8.28 -9.35 3.99
N PRO A 138 -9.26 -10.12 3.49
CA PRO A 138 -9.58 -10.07 2.07
C PRO A 138 -10.20 -8.73 1.68
N TYR A 139 -9.93 -8.30 0.45
CA TYR A 139 -10.54 -7.10 -0.10
C TYR A 139 -12.00 -7.30 -0.49
N ARG A 140 -12.41 -8.55 -0.68
CA ARG A 140 -13.77 -8.90 -1.09
C ARG A 140 -14.40 -9.87 -0.13
N LYS A 141 -15.69 -9.70 0.10
CA LYS A 141 -16.47 -10.62 0.90
C LYS A 141 -16.44 -12.01 0.24
N GLY A 142 -16.13 -13.03 1.02
CA GLY A 142 -16.03 -14.40 0.56
C GLY A 142 -14.65 -14.85 0.14
N ASP A 143 -13.71 -13.93 -0.07
CA ASP A 143 -12.32 -14.28 -0.32
C ASP A 143 -11.61 -14.65 0.99
N ASN A 144 -10.54 -15.41 0.87
CA ASN A 144 -9.71 -15.77 2.02
C ASN A 144 -8.70 -14.68 2.32
N GLY A 145 -8.34 -14.53 3.61
CA GLY A 145 -7.22 -13.68 4.00
C GLY A 145 -5.90 -14.25 3.49
N LEU A 146 -4.88 -13.40 3.42
CA LEU A 146 -3.54 -13.77 2.98
C LEU A 146 -2.56 -13.69 4.15
N PRO A 147 -1.80 -14.79 4.44
CA PRO A 147 -0.74 -14.71 5.44
C PRO A 147 0.37 -13.80 4.91
N MET A 148 0.70 -12.76 5.69
CA MET A 148 1.69 -11.76 5.33
C MET A 148 2.56 -11.47 6.57
N LEU A 149 3.55 -10.63 6.41
CA LEU A 149 4.34 -10.08 7.51
C LEU A 149 4.34 -8.56 7.41
N LEU A 150 4.49 -7.90 8.55
CA LEU A 150 4.60 -6.44 8.57
C LEU A 150 6.08 -6.04 8.59
N MET A 151 6.40 -4.97 7.87
CA MET A 151 7.67 -4.28 7.95
C MET A 151 7.43 -2.83 8.31
N THR A 152 8.33 -2.25 9.10
CA THR A 152 8.17 -0.87 9.57
C THR A 152 9.45 -0.06 9.40
N TYR A 153 9.27 1.23 9.20
CA TYR A 153 10.35 2.23 9.17
C TYR A 153 10.00 3.34 10.15
N GLY A 154 11.02 3.85 10.85
CA GLY A 154 10.86 4.98 11.75
C GLY A 154 10.64 4.57 13.20
N ASP A 155 10.23 5.56 14.00
CA ASP A 155 10.07 5.38 15.44
C ASP A 155 8.71 4.77 15.78
N ILE A 156 8.68 3.44 15.81
CA ILE A 156 7.51 2.65 16.16
C ILE A 156 7.95 1.38 16.87
N ASP A 157 7.38 1.10 18.03
CA ASP A 157 7.71 -0.07 18.84
C ASP A 157 6.71 -1.20 18.59
N MET A 158 7.06 -2.11 17.69
CA MET A 158 6.18 -3.23 17.32
C MET A 158 6.13 -4.34 18.38
N GLU A 159 6.98 -4.30 19.40
CA GLU A 159 6.84 -5.21 20.55
C GLU A 159 5.57 -4.86 21.34
N SER A 160 5.32 -3.56 21.54
CA SER A 160 4.13 -3.08 22.28
C SER A 160 2.96 -2.71 21.39
N ASP A 161 3.21 -2.26 20.15
CA ASP A 161 2.19 -1.64 19.30
C ASP A 161 1.64 -2.53 18.17
N PHE A 162 2.16 -3.75 18.03
CA PHE A 162 1.75 -4.65 16.94
C PHE A 162 0.23 -4.83 16.85
N GLU A 163 -0.42 -5.15 17.97
CA GLU A 163 -1.87 -5.39 17.96
C GLU A 163 -2.66 -4.12 17.66
N LYS A 164 -2.19 -2.98 18.13
CA LYS A 164 -2.80 -1.68 17.83
C LYS A 164 -2.70 -1.35 16.36
N VAL A 165 -1.52 -1.53 15.76
CA VAL A 165 -1.29 -1.30 14.33
C VAL A 165 -2.18 -2.22 13.50
N LYS A 166 -2.17 -3.51 13.79
CA LYS A 166 -2.99 -4.50 13.11
C LYS A 166 -4.47 -4.13 13.16
N LYS A 167 -4.97 -3.76 14.33
CA LYS A 167 -6.36 -3.37 14.54
C LYS A 167 -6.72 -2.13 13.72
N THR A 168 -5.82 -1.15 13.66
CA THR A 168 -6.02 0.07 12.88
C THR A 168 -6.07 -0.25 11.38
N LEU A 169 -5.15 -1.09 10.88
CA LEU A 169 -5.18 -1.53 9.49
C LEU A 169 -6.49 -2.24 9.15
N TYR A 170 -6.95 -3.13 10.01
CA TYR A 170 -8.17 -3.87 9.79
C TYR A 170 -9.39 -2.95 9.75
N LYS A 171 -9.49 -2.05 10.73
CA LYS A 171 -10.66 -1.19 10.89
C LYS A 171 -10.75 -0.11 9.81
N ASP A 172 -9.64 0.57 9.54
CA ASP A 172 -9.67 1.81 8.79
C ASP A 172 -9.39 1.66 7.29
N CYS A 173 -8.78 0.55 6.88
CA CYS A 173 -8.37 0.42 5.50
C CYS A 173 -8.68 -0.95 4.85
N LEU A 174 -8.49 -2.06 5.55
CA LEU A 174 -8.61 -3.39 4.97
C LEU A 174 -9.97 -4.07 5.21
N LEU A 175 -10.66 -3.72 6.30
CA LEU A 175 -11.99 -4.26 6.60
C LEU A 175 -13.11 -3.26 6.34
N TYR A 176 -13.12 -2.67 5.17
CA TYR A 176 -14.31 -1.93 4.78
C TYR A 176 -15.53 -2.84 4.67
N THR A 177 -15.32 -4.15 4.57
CA THR A 177 -16.35 -5.18 4.49
C THR A 177 -16.98 -5.54 5.83
N SER A 178 -16.50 -5.00 6.94
CA SER A 178 -17.27 -5.06 8.17
C SER A 178 -18.56 -4.30 7.92
N PRO A 179 -19.72 -4.96 7.89
CA PRO A 179 -20.96 -4.26 7.67
C PRO A 179 -21.11 -3.19 8.76
N SER A 180 -21.42 -1.97 8.34
CA SER A 180 -21.83 -0.95 9.29
C SER A 180 -22.94 -1.53 10.16
N PRO A 181 -22.94 -1.27 11.48
CA PRO A 181 -24.07 -1.68 12.31
C PRO A 181 -25.42 -1.15 11.82
N ARG A 182 -25.40 -0.27 10.83
CA ARG A 182 -26.60 0.31 10.22
C ARG A 182 -26.97 -0.32 8.88
N ASP A 183 -26.20 -1.31 8.42
CA ASP A 183 -26.52 -1.98 7.17
C ASP A 183 -27.67 -2.96 7.41
N PRO A 184 -28.85 -2.75 6.82
CA PRO A 184 -30.01 -3.62 7.02
C PRO A 184 -29.81 -5.05 6.54
N LYS A 185 -28.74 -5.31 5.80
CA LYS A 185 -28.42 -6.67 5.33
C LYS A 185 -27.69 -7.50 6.36
N THR A 186 -27.36 -6.93 7.49
CA THR A 186 -26.66 -7.63 8.56
C THR A 186 -27.58 -8.07 9.69
N SER A 187 -28.85 -7.77 9.56
CA SER A 187 -29.90 -8.23 10.48
C SER A 187 -30.29 -9.67 10.19
#